data_05d996d893f8f1749bb3acdcd8c7a95e
#
_entry.id   05d996d893f8f1749bb3acdcd8c7a95e
#
_cell.length_a   1.000
_cell.length_b   1.000
_cell.length_c   1.000
_cell.angle_alpha   90.00
_cell.angle_beta   90.00
_cell.angle_gamma   90.00
#
_symmetry.space_group_name_H-M   'P 1'
#
loop_
_entity.id
_entity.type
_entity.pdbx_description
1 polymer ?
#
loop_
_entity_poly.entity_id
_entity_poly.type
_entity_poly.pdbx_seq_one_letter_code
_entity_poly.pdbx_strand_id
1 'polypeptide(L)'
;EYGLLMSDATPNYDEKTGLPILETASYNGRHAVYYSRSGVEKEVGSIQPDFLGSVNTTLKYKNWSLSASLDMRFGGMVAIYGSHYGTAYGYLKSSLNGTDAAHGGITYTSIWDGKQYDDGIIPEAIMPGGVTINTPTGNYTIAEGGELYADLVKRGIVDPQHASSWNYWNNSWGRASVWKNNDWFHELNYIALREVSLSYRMPQSIANKIGASNLSFVLTGRNLGYLLNSLPNNFNPESMRGTQSGQFMIRSVSPYTASYTFTISATF
;
A
#
# COMPACT_ATOMS: atom_id res chain seq x y z
N GLU A 1 -2.00 -2.19 -27.08
CA GLU A 1 -1.87 -0.99 -26.25
C GLU A 1 -1.07 -1.37 -25.01
N TYR A 2 0.24 -1.27 -25.22
CA TYR A 2 1.20 -1.70 -24.21
C TYR A 2 1.30 -0.64 -23.10
N GLY A 3 1.18 -1.08 -21.85
CA GLY A 3 1.39 -0.24 -20.68
C GLY A 3 0.15 0.28 -19.99
N LEU A 4 -1.05 -0.05 -20.47
CA LEU A 4 -2.29 0.26 -19.74
C LEU A 4 -2.61 -0.83 -18.71
N LEU A 5 -3.00 -0.41 -17.53
CA LEU A 5 -3.51 -1.27 -16.46
C LEU A 5 -5.02 -1.29 -16.50
N MET A 6 -5.58 -2.49 -16.44
CA MET A 6 -7.02 -2.73 -16.45
C MET A 6 -7.47 -3.34 -15.13
N SER A 7 -8.62 -2.91 -14.64
CA SER A 7 -9.26 -3.50 -13.47
C SER A 7 -10.70 -3.89 -13.76
N ASP A 8 -11.08 -5.11 -13.37
CA ASP A 8 -12.46 -5.60 -13.41
C ASP A 8 -13.12 -5.63 -12.03
N ALA A 9 -12.45 -5.10 -11.02
CA ALA A 9 -12.89 -5.13 -9.63
C ALA A 9 -13.45 -3.78 -9.13
N THR A 10 -13.98 -2.95 -10.01
CA THR A 10 -14.68 -1.72 -9.62
C THR A 10 -15.92 -2.09 -8.78
N PRO A 11 -16.16 -1.46 -7.62
CA PRO A 11 -17.38 -1.68 -6.87
C PRO A 11 -18.63 -1.38 -7.69
N ASN A 12 -19.68 -2.18 -7.52
CA ASN A 12 -21.00 -1.85 -8.02
C ASN A 12 -21.67 -0.88 -7.07
N TYR A 13 -22.35 0.10 -7.62
CA TYR A 13 -23.10 1.11 -6.87
C TYR A 13 -24.59 1.01 -7.17
N ASP A 14 -25.39 1.21 -6.14
CA ASP A 14 -26.84 1.33 -6.28
C ASP A 14 -27.19 2.67 -6.93
N GLU A 15 -27.95 2.62 -8.01
CA GLU A 15 -28.31 3.81 -8.81
C GLU A 15 -29.12 4.85 -8.05
N LYS A 16 -29.90 4.43 -7.04
CA LYS A 16 -30.79 5.32 -6.28
C LYS A 16 -30.08 6.02 -5.15
N THR A 17 -29.19 5.29 -4.44
CA THR A 17 -28.52 5.81 -3.24
C THR A 17 -27.10 6.29 -3.53
N GLY A 18 -26.47 5.82 -4.62
CA GLY A 18 -25.07 6.04 -4.92
C GLY A 18 -24.11 5.28 -4.00
N LEU A 19 -24.64 4.39 -3.14
CA LEU A 19 -23.83 3.63 -2.20
C LEU A 19 -23.32 2.32 -2.83
N PRO A 20 -22.16 1.80 -2.37
CA PRO A 20 -21.67 0.50 -2.79
C PRO A 20 -22.66 -0.61 -2.43
N ILE A 21 -22.82 -1.58 -3.34
CA ILE A 21 -23.64 -2.76 -3.13
C ILE A 21 -22.81 -3.84 -2.44
N LEU A 22 -23.41 -4.53 -1.46
CA LEU A 22 -22.81 -5.65 -0.76
C LEU A 22 -23.27 -6.99 -1.33
N GLU A 23 -22.37 -7.96 -1.28
CA GLU A 23 -22.65 -9.39 -1.45
C GLU A 23 -22.45 -10.13 -0.13
N THR A 24 -23.15 -11.25 0.02
CA THR A 24 -23.08 -12.08 1.22
C THR A 24 -22.01 -13.15 1.10
N ALA A 25 -21.37 -13.46 2.22
CA ALA A 25 -20.45 -14.56 2.40
C ALA A 25 -20.69 -15.23 3.75
N SER A 26 -19.95 -16.29 4.02
CA SER A 26 -19.88 -16.91 5.32
C SER A 26 -18.44 -16.91 5.83
N TYR A 27 -18.23 -16.51 7.07
CA TYR A 27 -16.95 -16.57 7.73
C TYR A 27 -17.12 -17.27 9.10
N ASN A 28 -16.48 -18.44 9.23
CA ASN A 28 -16.65 -19.28 10.44
C ASN A 28 -18.12 -19.59 10.79
N GLY A 29 -18.93 -19.87 9.74
CA GLY A 29 -20.35 -20.16 9.90
C GLY A 29 -21.27 -18.97 10.19
N ARG A 30 -20.71 -17.75 10.26
CA ARG A 30 -21.47 -16.51 10.49
C ARG A 30 -21.63 -15.72 9.19
N HIS A 31 -22.66 -14.88 9.18
CA HIS A 31 -22.88 -13.95 8.08
C HIS A 31 -21.70 -12.99 7.95
N ALA A 32 -21.21 -12.84 6.73
CA ALA A 32 -20.20 -11.88 6.34
C ALA A 32 -20.61 -11.18 5.05
N VAL A 33 -20.11 -9.98 4.83
CA VAL A 33 -20.37 -9.21 3.61
C VAL A 33 -19.06 -8.64 3.03
N TYR A 34 -19.11 -8.37 1.74
CA TYR A 34 -18.03 -7.71 1.00
C TYR A 34 -18.63 -6.89 -0.14
N TYR A 35 -17.85 -5.96 -0.69
CA TYR A 35 -18.30 -5.15 -1.82
C TYR A 35 -18.51 -6.00 -3.08
N SER A 36 -19.69 -5.89 -3.69
CA SER A 36 -19.97 -6.41 -5.04
C SER A 36 -19.05 -5.73 -6.06
N ARG A 37 -18.51 -6.52 -6.98
CA ARG A 37 -17.58 -6.04 -8.01
C ARG A 37 -18.15 -6.29 -9.40
N SER A 38 -17.96 -5.34 -10.31
CA SER A 38 -18.62 -5.35 -11.61
C SER A 38 -18.16 -6.47 -12.55
N GLY A 39 -16.94 -6.97 -12.39
CA GLY A 39 -16.34 -7.93 -13.33
C GLY A 39 -16.07 -7.33 -14.73
N VAL A 40 -16.36 -6.05 -14.96
CA VAL A 40 -16.13 -5.36 -16.24
C VAL A 40 -14.78 -4.66 -16.19
N GLU A 41 -13.91 -4.99 -17.15
CA GLU A 41 -12.58 -4.35 -17.24
C GLU A 41 -12.71 -2.86 -17.54
N LYS A 42 -12.06 -2.05 -16.71
CA LYS A 42 -11.88 -0.61 -16.88
C LYS A 42 -10.43 -0.24 -16.82
N GLU A 43 -10.03 0.75 -17.61
CA GLU A 43 -8.70 1.33 -17.53
C GLU A 43 -8.50 2.02 -16.19
N VAL A 44 -7.35 1.73 -15.53
CA VAL A 44 -6.94 2.33 -14.26
C VAL A 44 -5.87 3.38 -14.49
N GLY A 45 -5.00 3.17 -15.47
CA GLY A 45 -3.93 4.08 -15.83
C GLY A 45 -2.77 3.39 -16.54
N SER A 46 -1.75 4.17 -16.88
CA SER A 46 -0.54 3.70 -17.56
C SER A 46 0.56 3.34 -16.55
N ILE A 47 1.38 2.35 -16.88
CA ILE A 47 2.61 2.04 -16.14
C ILE A 47 3.77 2.99 -16.48
N GLN A 48 3.64 3.75 -17.55
CA GLN A 48 4.69 4.65 -18.00
C GLN A 48 4.80 5.86 -17.08
N PRO A 49 5.99 6.24 -16.62
CA PRO A 49 6.17 7.46 -15.88
C PRO A 49 5.97 8.68 -16.78
N ASP A 50 5.43 9.75 -16.23
CA ASP A 50 5.33 11.05 -16.90
C ASP A 50 6.70 11.75 -16.92
N PHE A 51 7.51 11.52 -15.88
CA PHE A 51 8.81 12.12 -15.74
C PHE A 51 9.81 11.18 -15.04
N LEU A 52 11.00 11.10 -15.63
CA LEU A 52 12.20 10.51 -15.02
C LEU A 52 13.32 11.53 -15.05
N GLY A 53 14.02 11.71 -13.95
CA GLY A 53 15.10 12.65 -13.86
C GLY A 53 16.10 12.34 -12.76
N SER A 54 17.27 12.96 -12.88
CA SER A 54 18.28 12.91 -11.81
C SER A 54 18.93 14.29 -11.63
N VAL A 55 19.33 14.56 -10.39
CA VAL A 55 20.10 15.76 -10.05
C VAL A 55 21.36 15.34 -9.34
N ASN A 56 22.51 15.75 -9.92
CA ASN A 56 23.80 15.57 -9.30
C ASN A 56 24.42 16.94 -9.01
N THR A 57 24.91 17.14 -7.81
CA THR A 57 25.52 18.40 -7.39
C THR A 57 26.83 18.14 -6.67
N THR A 58 27.76 19.08 -6.79
CA THR A 58 29.02 19.07 -6.04
C THR A 58 29.34 20.50 -5.60
N LEU A 59 29.46 20.68 -4.29
CA LEU A 59 29.87 21.92 -3.67
C LEU A 59 31.31 21.78 -3.17
N LYS A 60 32.15 22.73 -3.51
CA LYS A 60 33.56 22.77 -3.07
C LYS A 60 33.84 24.02 -2.26
N TYR A 61 34.46 23.81 -1.11
CA TYR A 61 34.92 24.89 -0.26
C TYR A 61 36.29 24.56 0.32
N LYS A 62 37.32 25.31 -0.10
CA LYS A 62 38.71 25.03 0.27
C LYS A 62 39.07 23.57 -0.03
N ASN A 63 39.42 22.81 1.01
CA ASN A 63 39.80 21.42 0.93
C ASN A 63 38.62 20.43 1.05
N TRP A 64 37.40 20.94 1.23
CA TRP A 64 36.20 20.16 1.34
C TRP A 64 35.44 20.07 0.02
N SER A 65 34.87 18.90 -0.25
CA SER A 65 33.93 18.72 -1.35
C SER A 65 32.76 17.88 -0.83
N LEU A 66 31.55 18.38 -1.04
CA LEU A 66 30.29 17.68 -0.75
C LEU A 66 29.58 17.42 -2.08
N SER A 67 29.30 16.16 -2.36
CA SER A 67 28.50 15.78 -3.52
C SER A 67 27.22 15.07 -3.06
N ALA A 68 26.13 15.26 -3.82
CA ALA A 68 24.88 14.58 -3.62
C ALA A 68 24.25 14.19 -4.96
N SER A 69 23.57 13.05 -4.99
CA SER A 69 22.86 12.51 -6.14
C SER A 69 21.43 12.14 -5.74
N LEU A 70 20.47 12.63 -6.52
CA LEU A 70 19.04 12.35 -6.38
C LEU A 70 18.53 11.72 -7.67
N ASP A 71 17.69 10.71 -7.56
CA ASP A 71 16.87 10.20 -8.65
C ASP A 71 15.40 10.48 -8.37
N MET A 72 14.66 10.78 -9.43
CA MET A 72 13.24 11.15 -9.34
C MET A 72 12.44 10.40 -10.38
N ARG A 73 11.28 9.93 -9.97
CA ARG A 73 10.23 9.41 -10.83
C ARG A 73 8.91 10.03 -10.42
N PHE A 74 8.14 10.49 -11.39
CA PHE A 74 6.78 10.95 -11.21
C PHE A 74 5.88 10.32 -12.26
N GLY A 75 4.70 9.89 -11.81
CA GLY A 75 3.70 9.26 -12.66
C GLY A 75 3.95 7.78 -12.93
N GLY A 76 2.96 7.20 -13.57
CA GLY A 76 2.84 5.77 -13.83
C GLY A 76 2.26 5.01 -12.65
N MET A 77 1.39 4.05 -12.98
CA MET A 77 0.72 3.21 -11.99
C MET A 77 1.53 1.96 -11.68
N VAL A 78 1.44 1.49 -10.44
CA VAL A 78 2.02 0.23 -10.00
C VAL A 78 1.02 -0.54 -9.16
N ALA A 79 0.98 -1.86 -9.32
CA ALA A 79 0.19 -2.74 -8.48
C ALA A 79 1.01 -3.22 -7.27
N ILE A 80 0.51 -3.00 -6.05
CA ILE A 80 1.18 -3.44 -4.83
C ILE A 80 0.55 -4.75 -4.34
N TYR A 81 1.03 -5.86 -4.86
CA TYR A 81 0.56 -7.19 -4.51
C TYR A 81 0.77 -7.55 -3.02
N GLY A 82 1.85 -7.05 -2.42
CA GLY A 82 2.12 -7.22 -0.99
C GLY A 82 1.05 -6.60 -0.09
N SER A 83 0.38 -5.53 -0.54
CA SER A 83 -0.73 -4.92 0.21
C SER A 83 -1.93 -5.85 0.33
N HIS A 84 -2.23 -6.61 -0.71
CA HIS A 84 -3.31 -7.57 -0.74
C HIS A 84 -3.20 -8.59 0.40
N TYR A 85 -2.12 -9.36 0.43
CA TYR A 85 -1.90 -10.32 1.51
C TYR A 85 -1.72 -9.66 2.87
N GLY A 86 -0.99 -8.56 2.91
CA GLY A 86 -0.74 -7.84 4.14
C GLY A 86 -2.02 -7.34 4.79
N THR A 87 -2.98 -6.86 3.99
CA THR A 87 -4.29 -6.41 4.49
C THR A 87 -5.20 -7.60 4.82
N ALA A 88 -5.29 -8.59 3.92
CA ALA A 88 -6.17 -9.75 4.12
C ALA A 88 -5.84 -10.53 5.39
N TYR A 89 -4.56 -10.62 5.74
CA TYR A 89 -4.08 -11.40 6.88
C TYR A 89 -3.59 -10.58 8.07
N GLY A 90 -3.80 -9.28 8.07
CA GLY A 90 -3.51 -8.44 9.23
C GLY A 90 -2.03 -8.10 9.46
N TYR A 91 -1.18 -8.15 8.43
CA TYR A 91 0.27 -7.89 8.56
C TYR A 91 0.68 -6.45 8.32
N LEU A 92 -0.21 -5.61 7.81
CA LEU A 92 0.08 -4.21 7.53
C LEU A 92 -0.53 -3.30 8.62
N LYS A 93 0.12 -2.16 8.85
CA LYS A 93 -0.42 -1.14 9.76
C LYS A 93 -1.83 -0.69 9.34
N SER A 94 -2.10 -0.60 8.04
CA SER A 94 -3.42 -0.26 7.51
C SER A 94 -4.51 -1.28 7.85
N SER A 95 -4.14 -2.54 8.10
CA SER A 95 -5.09 -3.59 8.49
C SER A 95 -5.50 -3.55 9.97
N LEU A 96 -4.87 -2.68 10.77
CA LEU A 96 -5.28 -2.44 12.16
C LEU A 96 -6.60 -1.66 12.25
N ASN A 97 -7.00 -0.97 11.18
CA ASN A 97 -8.22 -0.18 11.17
C ASN A 97 -9.45 -1.05 11.47
N GLY A 98 -10.17 -0.68 12.51
CA GLY A 98 -11.36 -1.40 12.98
C GLY A 98 -11.10 -2.64 13.86
N THR A 99 -9.85 -3.04 14.12
CA THR A 99 -9.53 -4.30 14.84
C THR A 99 -9.83 -4.26 16.35
N ASP A 100 -9.93 -3.08 16.91
CA ASP A 100 -10.31 -2.84 18.30
C ASP A 100 -10.79 -1.39 18.47
N ALA A 101 -11.31 -1.05 19.64
CA ALA A 101 -11.80 0.29 19.94
C ALA A 101 -10.72 1.39 19.81
N ALA A 102 -9.45 1.09 20.09
CA ALA A 102 -8.36 2.04 19.95
C ALA A 102 -8.02 2.35 18.47
N HIS A 103 -8.33 1.42 17.57
CA HIS A 103 -8.15 1.54 16.13
C HIS A 103 -9.46 1.81 15.36
N GLY A 104 -10.48 2.32 16.06
CA GLY A 104 -11.76 2.71 15.45
C GLY A 104 -12.78 1.59 15.30
N GLY A 105 -12.57 0.45 15.93
CA GLY A 105 -13.55 -0.63 15.99
C GLY A 105 -14.77 -0.26 16.85
N ILE A 106 -15.95 -0.69 16.41
CA ILE A 106 -17.19 -0.45 17.10
C ILE A 106 -17.41 -1.58 18.13
N THR A 107 -17.70 -1.20 19.37
CA THR A 107 -18.09 -2.16 20.41
C THR A 107 -19.54 -2.57 20.23
N TYR A 108 -19.80 -3.88 20.21
CA TYR A 108 -21.14 -4.44 20.07
C TYR A 108 -21.28 -5.78 20.83
N THR A 109 -22.52 -6.16 21.09
CA THR A 109 -22.83 -7.51 21.60
C THR A 109 -23.37 -8.34 20.45
N SER A 110 -22.69 -9.46 20.13
CA SER A 110 -23.07 -10.31 18.99
C SER A 110 -24.42 -10.97 19.21
N ILE A 111 -25.27 -10.92 18.19
CA ILE A 111 -26.56 -11.60 18.17
C ILE A 111 -26.41 -13.13 18.10
N TRP A 112 -25.23 -13.64 17.73
CA TRP A 112 -24.98 -15.07 17.54
C TRP A 112 -24.59 -15.79 18.83
N ASP A 113 -23.81 -15.18 19.71
CA ASP A 113 -23.26 -15.82 20.91
C ASP A 113 -23.40 -14.99 22.19
N GLY A 114 -23.96 -13.78 22.06
CA GLY A 114 -24.19 -12.88 23.21
C GLY A 114 -22.90 -12.29 23.79
N LYS A 115 -21.74 -12.50 23.17
CA LYS A 115 -20.46 -11.95 23.65
C LYS A 115 -20.25 -10.54 23.15
N GLN A 116 -19.49 -9.79 23.92
CA GLN A 116 -19.04 -8.46 23.55
C GLN A 116 -17.77 -8.51 22.73
N TYR A 117 -17.73 -7.72 21.65
CA TYR A 117 -16.61 -7.52 20.74
C TYR A 117 -16.39 -6.03 20.56
N ASP A 118 -15.19 -5.63 20.18
CA ASP A 118 -14.78 -4.24 19.95
C ASP A 118 -14.14 -4.01 18.57
N ASP A 119 -14.23 -5.02 17.70
CA ASP A 119 -13.67 -5.04 16.35
C ASP A 119 -14.73 -4.85 15.25
N GLY A 120 -15.84 -4.21 15.59
CA GLY A 120 -16.97 -4.02 14.67
C GLY A 120 -16.69 -2.99 13.57
N ILE A 121 -17.01 -3.33 12.33
CA ILE A 121 -17.06 -2.43 11.18
C ILE A 121 -18.48 -2.40 10.61
N ILE A 122 -19.02 -1.19 10.41
CA ILE A 122 -20.30 -0.99 9.72
C ILE A 122 -19.99 -0.30 8.38
N PRO A 123 -19.99 -1.03 7.26
CA PRO A 123 -19.78 -0.39 5.95
C PRO A 123 -20.93 0.56 5.58
N GLU A 124 -20.58 1.71 5.04
CA GLU A 124 -21.54 2.62 4.41
C GLU A 124 -21.92 2.07 3.03
N ALA A 125 -22.90 1.16 3.01
CA ALA A 125 -23.26 0.35 1.86
C ALA A 125 -24.68 -0.19 1.97
N ILE A 126 -25.20 -0.69 0.84
CA ILE A 126 -26.55 -1.23 0.74
C ILE A 126 -26.54 -2.75 0.51
N MET A 127 -27.40 -3.46 1.22
CA MET A 127 -27.75 -4.85 0.90
C MET A 127 -28.84 -4.85 -0.18
N PRO A 128 -28.64 -5.54 -1.31
CA PRO A 128 -29.62 -5.53 -2.41
C PRO A 128 -30.90 -6.29 -2.01
N GLY A 129 -32.02 -5.83 -2.55
CA GLY A 129 -33.35 -6.44 -2.32
C GLY A 129 -33.43 -7.89 -2.77
N GLY A 130 -34.24 -8.68 -2.06
CA GLY A 130 -34.47 -10.10 -2.33
C GLY A 130 -33.36 -11.04 -1.81
N VAL A 131 -32.24 -10.50 -1.28
CA VAL A 131 -31.20 -11.31 -0.64
C VAL A 131 -31.70 -11.84 0.70
N THR A 132 -31.52 -13.13 0.94
CA THR A 132 -31.88 -13.76 2.21
C THR A 132 -30.63 -13.96 3.08
N ILE A 133 -30.68 -13.45 4.29
CA ILE A 133 -29.63 -13.53 5.30
C ILE A 133 -30.04 -14.55 6.37
N ASN A 134 -29.12 -15.45 6.70
CA ASN A 134 -29.31 -16.33 7.86
C ASN A 134 -29.02 -15.57 9.15
N THR A 135 -29.93 -15.62 10.12
CA THR A 135 -29.82 -15.00 11.44
C THR A 135 -30.04 -16.05 12.53
N PRO A 136 -29.66 -15.80 13.80
CA PRO A 136 -29.90 -16.73 14.88
C PRO A 136 -31.40 -17.09 15.12
N THR A 137 -32.30 -16.22 14.70
CA THR A 137 -33.74 -16.37 14.83
C THR A 137 -34.47 -16.91 13.61
N GLY A 138 -33.70 -17.22 12.53
CA GLY A 138 -34.23 -17.68 11.24
C GLY A 138 -33.74 -16.87 10.07
N ASN A 139 -34.37 -17.03 8.92
CA ASN A 139 -33.97 -16.29 7.72
C ASN A 139 -34.66 -14.92 7.65
N TYR A 140 -33.90 -13.91 7.29
CA TYR A 140 -34.38 -12.56 7.01
C TYR A 140 -34.17 -12.23 5.53
N THR A 141 -35.22 -11.84 4.83
CA THR A 141 -35.12 -11.41 3.42
C THR A 141 -35.14 -9.89 3.33
N ILE A 142 -34.13 -9.33 2.68
CA ILE A 142 -33.99 -7.89 2.44
C ILE A 142 -35.17 -7.40 1.61
N ALA A 143 -35.79 -6.30 2.01
CA ALA A 143 -36.92 -5.69 1.31
C ALA A 143 -36.57 -5.32 -0.13
N GLU A 144 -37.57 -5.36 -1.03
CA GLU A 144 -37.44 -4.84 -2.40
C GLU A 144 -36.93 -3.40 -2.37
N GLY A 145 -35.88 -3.09 -3.13
CA GLY A 145 -35.25 -1.77 -3.14
C GLY A 145 -33.99 -1.66 -2.27
N GLY A 146 -33.67 -2.74 -1.54
CA GLY A 146 -32.46 -2.80 -0.70
C GLY A 146 -32.60 -2.13 0.65
N GLU A 147 -31.67 -2.44 1.55
CA GLU A 147 -31.63 -1.88 2.90
C GLU A 147 -30.20 -1.48 3.27
N LEU A 148 -30.04 -0.35 3.95
CA LEU A 148 -28.73 0.08 4.45
C LEU A 148 -28.18 -0.91 5.46
N TYR A 149 -26.90 -1.28 5.34
CA TYR A 149 -26.27 -2.21 6.27
C TYR A 149 -26.32 -1.69 7.72
N ALA A 150 -26.13 -0.39 7.90
CA ALA A 150 -26.23 0.26 9.20
C ALA A 150 -27.61 0.11 9.86
N ASP A 151 -28.71 0.16 9.07
CA ASP A 151 -30.07 -0.01 9.59
C ASP A 151 -30.34 -1.48 9.98
N LEU A 152 -29.79 -2.44 9.24
CA LEU A 152 -29.87 -3.86 9.60
C LEU A 152 -29.15 -4.13 10.93
N VAL A 153 -27.99 -3.55 11.14
CA VAL A 153 -27.26 -3.62 12.42
C VAL A 153 -28.07 -2.98 13.54
N LYS A 154 -28.58 -1.77 13.33
CA LYS A 154 -29.39 -1.04 14.33
C LYS A 154 -30.65 -1.80 14.77
N ARG A 155 -31.26 -2.56 13.87
CA ARG A 155 -32.43 -3.41 14.15
C ARG A 155 -32.06 -4.77 14.74
N GLY A 156 -30.77 -5.09 14.88
CA GLY A 156 -30.30 -6.38 15.37
C GLY A 156 -30.56 -7.56 14.42
N ILE A 157 -30.65 -7.29 13.11
CA ILE A 157 -30.81 -8.32 12.08
C ILE A 157 -29.44 -8.96 11.76
N VAL A 158 -28.39 -8.14 11.76
CA VAL A 158 -27.01 -8.57 11.56
C VAL A 158 -26.09 -7.90 12.57
N ASP A 159 -24.95 -8.52 12.87
CA ASP A 159 -23.87 -7.88 13.60
C ASP A 159 -23.09 -6.91 12.72
N PRO A 160 -22.36 -5.94 13.29
CA PRO A 160 -21.22 -5.33 12.63
C PRO A 160 -20.28 -6.40 12.09
N GLN A 161 -19.59 -6.12 11.00
CA GLN A 161 -18.59 -7.05 10.46
C GLN A 161 -17.37 -7.09 11.37
N HIS A 162 -16.84 -8.27 11.67
CA HIS A 162 -15.51 -8.38 12.27
C HIS A 162 -14.45 -7.81 11.33
N ALA A 163 -13.54 -6.98 11.82
CA ALA A 163 -12.48 -6.37 11.00
C ALA A 163 -11.66 -7.41 10.22
N SER A 164 -11.36 -8.56 10.86
CA SER A 164 -10.64 -9.67 10.20
C SER A 164 -11.45 -10.27 9.04
N SER A 165 -12.76 -10.48 9.23
CA SER A 165 -13.66 -10.98 8.19
C SER A 165 -13.77 -9.99 7.04
N TRP A 166 -13.97 -8.71 7.36
CA TRP A 166 -14.08 -7.63 6.39
C TRP A 166 -12.81 -7.51 5.54
N ASN A 167 -11.64 -7.49 6.20
CA ASN A 167 -10.35 -7.44 5.51
C ASN A 167 -10.12 -8.67 4.64
N TYR A 168 -10.41 -9.86 5.13
CA TYR A 168 -10.28 -11.10 4.37
C TYR A 168 -11.13 -11.09 3.11
N TRP A 169 -12.43 -10.84 3.22
CA TRP A 169 -13.35 -10.94 2.09
C TRP A 169 -13.18 -9.84 1.06
N ASN A 170 -12.81 -8.62 1.48
CA ASN A 170 -12.57 -7.54 0.53
C ASN A 170 -11.19 -7.59 -0.13
N ASN A 171 -10.27 -8.37 0.44
CA ASN A 171 -8.88 -8.45 -0.02
C ASN A 171 -8.42 -9.90 -0.33
N SER A 172 -9.31 -10.89 -0.31
CA SER A 172 -8.93 -12.28 -0.58
C SER A 172 -8.97 -12.64 -2.06
N TRP A 173 -8.27 -13.72 -2.40
CA TRP A 173 -8.15 -14.27 -3.74
C TRP A 173 -9.47 -14.59 -4.45
N GLY A 174 -10.51 -14.93 -3.71
CA GLY A 174 -11.70 -15.53 -4.29
C GLY A 174 -12.71 -14.52 -4.85
N ARG A 175 -12.58 -13.23 -4.54
CA ARG A 175 -13.65 -12.26 -4.79
C ARG A 175 -13.22 -10.98 -5.50
N ALA A 176 -11.98 -10.56 -5.35
CA ALA A 176 -11.38 -9.59 -6.24
C ALA A 176 -10.25 -10.30 -6.95
N SER A 177 -10.24 -10.33 -8.29
CA SER A 177 -9.05 -10.76 -8.98
C SER A 177 -7.90 -9.92 -8.47
N VAL A 178 -6.96 -10.55 -7.80
CA VAL A 178 -5.83 -9.90 -7.11
C VAL A 178 -5.08 -8.94 -8.04
N TRP A 179 -5.13 -9.26 -9.32
CA TRP A 179 -4.46 -8.53 -10.39
C TRP A 179 -5.19 -7.29 -10.85
N LYS A 180 -6.46 -7.17 -10.51
CA LYS A 180 -7.39 -6.26 -11.15
C LYS A 180 -8.18 -5.39 -10.17
N ASN A 181 -7.88 -5.47 -8.86
CA ASN A 181 -8.54 -4.63 -7.87
C ASN A 181 -7.93 -3.23 -7.85
N ASN A 182 -8.74 -2.21 -8.07
CA ASN A 182 -8.34 -0.80 -8.06
C ASN A 182 -7.58 -0.39 -6.78
N ASP A 183 -7.91 -1.01 -5.65
CA ASP A 183 -7.32 -0.69 -4.34
C ASP A 183 -5.82 -1.05 -4.26
N TRP A 184 -5.31 -1.81 -5.24
CA TRP A 184 -3.89 -2.21 -5.31
C TRP A 184 -3.06 -1.36 -6.25
N PHE A 185 -3.71 -0.55 -7.07
CA PHE A 185 -3.05 0.32 -8.01
C PHE A 185 -2.78 1.68 -7.38
N HIS A 186 -1.53 2.08 -7.40
CA HIS A 186 -1.09 3.35 -6.85
C HIS A 186 -0.21 4.07 -7.86
N GLU A 187 -0.32 5.39 -7.89
CA GLU A 187 0.61 6.22 -8.64
C GLU A 187 2.00 6.18 -8.00
N LEU A 188 3.03 5.98 -8.82
CA LEU A 188 4.39 5.79 -8.37
C LEU A 188 5.20 7.07 -8.50
N ASN A 189 5.27 7.82 -7.41
CA ASN A 189 6.08 9.02 -7.29
C ASN A 189 7.15 8.82 -6.22
N TYR A 190 8.41 9.08 -6.56
CA TYR A 190 9.46 9.08 -5.55
C TYR A 190 10.61 10.02 -5.89
N ILE A 191 11.32 10.46 -4.85
CA ILE A 191 12.63 11.11 -4.90
C ILE A 191 13.55 10.30 -4.00
N ALA A 192 14.54 9.65 -4.60
CA ALA A 192 15.52 8.82 -3.88
C ALA A 192 16.84 9.57 -3.69
N LEU A 193 17.33 9.59 -2.45
CA LEU A 193 18.67 10.08 -2.13
C LEU A 193 19.69 8.95 -2.36
N ARG A 194 20.31 8.97 -3.55
CA ARG A 194 21.19 7.88 -4.02
C ARG A 194 22.53 7.88 -3.34
N GLU A 195 23.12 9.04 -3.27
CA GLU A 195 24.46 9.17 -2.71
C GLU A 195 24.63 10.54 -2.06
N VAL A 196 25.33 10.55 -0.94
CA VAL A 196 25.95 11.75 -0.37
C VAL A 196 27.39 11.38 -0.05
N SER A 197 28.33 12.19 -0.54
CA SER A 197 29.76 11.98 -0.32
C SER A 197 30.40 13.26 0.17
N LEU A 198 31.09 13.16 1.29
CA LEU A 198 31.91 14.23 1.86
C LEU A 198 33.38 13.85 1.73
N SER A 199 34.15 14.65 1.02
CA SER A 199 35.59 14.46 0.89
C SER A 199 36.37 15.62 1.46
N TYR A 200 37.50 15.28 2.05
CA TYR A 200 38.47 16.25 2.56
C TYR A 200 39.87 15.91 2.01
N ARG A 201 40.48 16.87 1.33
CA ARG A 201 41.87 16.77 0.87
C ARG A 201 42.77 17.43 1.88
N MET A 202 43.73 16.67 2.39
CA MET A 202 44.74 17.20 3.32
C MET A 202 45.60 18.29 2.65
N PRO A 203 45.93 19.36 3.36
CA PRO A 203 46.93 20.32 2.88
C PRO A 203 48.25 19.64 2.52
N GLN A 204 48.88 20.09 1.44
CA GLN A 204 50.12 19.51 0.94
C GLN A 204 51.26 19.47 2.02
N SER A 205 51.30 20.47 2.88
CA SER A 205 52.27 20.54 3.99
C SER A 205 52.13 19.39 5.00
N ILE A 206 50.92 18.79 5.11
CA ILE A 206 50.70 17.62 5.97
C ILE A 206 50.96 16.35 5.18
N ALA A 207 50.48 16.23 3.94
CA ALA A 207 50.75 15.06 3.09
C ALA A 207 52.21 14.79 2.91
N ASN A 208 53.03 15.82 2.70
CA ASN A 208 54.49 15.70 2.52
C ASN A 208 55.20 15.13 3.77
N LYS A 209 54.64 15.31 4.99
CA LYS A 209 55.28 14.77 6.20
C LYS A 209 55.27 13.24 6.26
N ILE A 210 54.33 12.61 5.51
CA ILE A 210 54.26 11.13 5.39
C ILE A 210 54.77 10.65 4.04
N GLY A 211 55.47 11.53 3.26
CA GLY A 211 55.98 11.20 1.95
C GLY A 211 54.92 11.09 0.84
N ALA A 212 53.67 11.48 1.10
CA ALA A 212 52.62 11.43 0.10
C ALA A 212 52.50 12.73 -0.68
N SER A 213 52.31 12.61 -1.99
CA SER A 213 52.00 13.72 -2.89
C SER A 213 50.54 14.14 -2.82
N ASN A 214 49.65 13.25 -2.38
CA ASN A 214 48.25 13.55 -2.11
C ASN A 214 47.72 12.66 -1.00
N LEU A 215 46.86 13.22 -0.11
CA LEU A 215 46.18 12.45 0.95
C LEU A 215 44.75 12.99 1.04
N SER A 216 43.77 12.11 0.90
CA SER A 216 42.37 12.46 1.00
C SER A 216 41.54 11.43 1.74
N PHE A 217 40.49 11.91 2.39
CA PHE A 217 39.50 11.12 3.11
C PHE A 217 38.15 11.33 2.48
N VAL A 218 37.41 10.24 2.28
CA VAL A 218 36.05 10.29 1.68
C VAL A 218 35.12 9.46 2.53
N LEU A 219 34.01 10.06 2.96
CA LEU A 219 32.89 9.37 3.58
C LEU A 219 31.73 9.40 2.59
N THR A 220 31.25 8.24 2.16
CA THR A 220 30.15 8.10 1.22
C THR A 220 29.03 7.26 1.85
N GLY A 221 27.81 7.82 1.82
CA GLY A 221 26.58 7.09 2.10
C GLY A 221 25.83 6.87 0.80
N ARG A 222 25.38 5.63 0.55
CA ARG A 222 24.61 5.26 -0.65
C ARG A 222 23.27 4.68 -0.28
N ASN A 223 22.26 4.90 -1.14
CA ASN A 223 20.89 4.47 -0.94
C ASN A 223 20.37 4.91 0.44
N LEU A 224 20.44 6.22 0.72
CA LEU A 224 20.15 6.76 2.06
C LEU A 224 18.65 6.82 2.39
N GLY A 225 17.78 6.64 1.39
CA GLY A 225 16.34 6.60 1.57
C GLY A 225 15.60 7.41 0.51
N TYR A 226 14.31 7.52 0.73
CA TYR A 226 13.42 8.32 -0.10
C TYR A 226 13.06 9.61 0.61
N LEU A 227 13.26 10.75 -0.08
CA LEU A 227 12.79 12.06 0.37
C LEU A 227 11.29 12.22 0.10
N LEU A 228 10.80 11.52 -0.94
CA LEU A 228 9.40 11.36 -1.29
C LEU A 228 9.15 9.91 -1.67
N ASN A 229 8.05 9.34 -1.19
CA ASN A 229 7.54 8.03 -1.58
C ASN A 229 6.01 8.07 -1.48
N SER A 230 5.31 7.95 -2.61
CA SER A 230 3.84 7.98 -2.66
C SER A 230 3.18 6.66 -2.28
N LEU A 231 3.95 5.57 -2.20
CA LEU A 231 3.37 4.26 -1.95
C LEU A 231 2.92 4.09 -0.49
N PRO A 232 1.78 3.46 -0.24
CA PRO A 232 1.31 3.19 1.10
C PRO A 232 2.28 2.25 1.86
N ASN A 233 2.21 2.28 3.19
CA ASN A 233 2.98 1.41 4.09
C ASN A 233 4.50 1.43 3.84
N ASN A 234 5.04 2.49 3.25
CA ASN A 234 6.46 2.63 2.89
C ASN A 234 7.00 1.49 2.02
N PHE A 235 6.17 0.92 1.15
CA PHE A 235 6.65 -0.04 0.17
C PHE A 235 7.80 0.56 -0.63
N ASN A 236 8.82 -0.27 -0.88
CA ASN A 236 9.98 0.16 -1.67
C ASN A 236 9.56 0.34 -3.14
N PRO A 237 9.59 1.58 -3.68
CA PRO A 237 9.17 1.87 -5.06
C PRO A 237 9.98 1.13 -6.13
N GLU A 238 11.18 0.66 -5.78
CA GLU A 238 12.09 -0.02 -6.69
C GLU A 238 12.11 -1.53 -6.56
N SER A 239 11.26 -2.10 -5.67
CA SER A 239 11.14 -3.55 -5.53
C SER A 239 10.22 -4.19 -6.58
N MET A 240 9.99 -3.52 -7.69
CA MET A 240 9.26 -4.08 -8.82
C MET A 240 10.00 -5.30 -9.37
N ARG A 241 9.29 -6.42 -9.48
CA ARG A 241 9.80 -7.64 -10.07
C ARG A 241 8.98 -8.03 -11.28
N GLY A 242 9.65 -8.42 -12.31
CA GLY A 242 9.08 -9.01 -13.51
C GLY A 242 9.90 -8.64 -14.74
N THR A 243 9.96 -9.56 -15.67
CA THR A 243 10.40 -9.32 -17.03
C THR A 243 9.15 -9.00 -17.85
N GLN A 244 9.17 -7.92 -18.60
CA GLN A 244 8.10 -7.50 -19.50
C GLN A 244 6.81 -7.05 -18.78
N SER A 245 5.67 -7.67 -19.08
CA SER A 245 4.35 -7.27 -18.56
C SER A 245 4.19 -7.33 -17.03
N GLY A 246 5.13 -7.94 -16.31
CA GLY A 246 5.12 -8.02 -14.85
C GLY A 246 5.88 -6.91 -14.12
N GLN A 247 6.48 -5.96 -14.83
CA GLN A 247 7.31 -4.90 -14.24
C GLN A 247 6.51 -3.80 -13.50
N PHE A 248 5.20 -3.80 -13.61
CA PHE A 248 4.33 -2.87 -12.90
C PHE A 248 3.91 -3.35 -11.51
N MET A 249 4.43 -4.49 -11.05
CA MET A 249 3.95 -5.14 -9.84
C MET A 249 5.02 -5.27 -8.77
N ILE A 250 4.69 -4.80 -7.56
CA ILE A 250 5.48 -5.03 -6.35
C ILE A 250 4.93 -6.27 -5.65
N ARG A 251 5.59 -7.43 -5.84
CA ARG A 251 5.17 -8.73 -5.27
C ARG A 251 5.79 -9.02 -3.91
N SER A 252 7.00 -8.57 -3.68
CA SER A 252 7.71 -8.82 -2.44
C SER A 252 8.46 -7.58 -2.02
N VAL A 253 8.60 -7.38 -0.73
CA VAL A 253 9.39 -6.28 -0.19
C VAL A 253 10.84 -6.74 -0.12
N SER A 254 11.68 -6.21 -1.01
CA SER A 254 13.13 -6.25 -0.78
C SER A 254 13.47 -5.13 0.19
N PRO A 255 14.16 -5.41 1.29
CA PRO A 255 14.59 -4.35 2.20
C PRO A 255 15.43 -3.32 1.45
N TYR A 256 15.16 -2.06 1.71
CA TYR A 256 16.01 -0.98 1.22
C TYR A 256 17.24 -0.91 2.12
N THR A 257 18.42 -1.11 1.54
CA THR A 257 19.67 -1.15 2.29
C THR A 257 20.51 0.06 1.98
N ALA A 258 20.83 0.85 3.01
CA ALA A 258 21.85 1.88 2.93
C ALA A 258 23.24 1.28 3.15
N SER A 259 24.23 1.83 2.48
CA SER A 259 25.64 1.47 2.69
C SER A 259 26.47 2.71 2.99
N TYR A 260 27.45 2.54 3.85
CA TYR A 260 28.39 3.59 4.22
C TYR A 260 29.81 3.10 3.97
N THR A 261 30.62 3.95 3.33
CA THR A 261 32.00 3.64 2.99
C THR A 261 32.90 4.77 3.45
N PHE A 262 33.96 4.44 4.12
CA PHE A 262 35.05 5.35 4.42
C PHE A 262 36.27 4.96 3.61
N THR A 263 36.82 5.92 2.84
CA THR A 263 37.96 5.70 1.96
C THR A 263 39.09 6.65 2.33
N ILE A 264 40.28 6.11 2.43
CA ILE A 264 41.54 6.87 2.56
C ILE A 264 42.33 6.63 1.29
N SER A 265 42.69 7.71 0.59
CA SER A 265 43.51 7.64 -0.62
C SER A 265 44.82 8.41 -0.40
N ALA A 266 45.94 7.73 -0.56
CA ALA A 266 47.27 8.30 -0.51
C ALA A 266 47.99 8.00 -1.83
N THR A 267 48.66 9.01 -2.38
CA THR A 267 49.56 8.88 -3.55
C THR A 267 50.98 9.27 -3.10
N PHE A 268 51.92 8.42 -3.34
CA PHE A 268 53.33 8.64 -2.99
C PHE A 268 54.13 9.06 -4.20
#